data_d0484e0c96ce37450acbf094c635b784
#
_entry.id   d0484e0c96ce37450acbf094c635b784
#
_cell.length_a   1.000
_cell.length_b   1.000
_cell.length_c   1.000
_cell.angle_alpha   90.00
_cell.angle_beta   90.00
_cell.angle_gamma   90.00
#
_symmetry.space_group_name_H-M   'P 1'
#
loop_
_entity.id
_entity.type
_entity.pdbx_description
1 polymer ?
#
loop_
_entity_poly.entity_id
_entity_poly.type
_entity_poly.pdbx_seq_one_letter_code
_entity_poly.pdbx_strand_id
1 'polypeptide(L)'
;MKQVIKEAMGDCSTIGEFRFLLHCQECGRTWHSSPVRFSKAGTRPETEGMRAVFRTLYERERAAAREKAAAEASEIFSQCPVCGRLVCDRCFLICEDLDLCTACAEALQVRGDVVAGEASSPREFPAESAGRISTEGDGMT
;
A
#
# COMPACT_ATOMS: atom_id res chain seq x y z
N MET A 1 2.14 5.76 11.73
CA MET A 1 1.62 5.54 10.37
C MET A 1 2.17 4.29 9.72
N LYS A 2 3.46 4.11 9.78
CA LYS A 2 4.05 2.92 9.16
C LYS A 2 3.54 1.63 9.81
N GLN A 3 3.31 1.65 11.11
CA GLN A 3 2.79 0.47 11.79
C GLN A 3 1.39 0.12 11.31
N VAL A 4 0.55 1.14 11.11
CA VAL A 4 -0.80 0.91 10.61
C VAL A 4 -0.75 0.29 9.22
N ILE A 5 0.17 0.79 8.39
CA ILE A 5 0.32 0.27 7.04
C ILE A 5 0.79 -1.18 7.09
N LYS A 6 1.75 -1.50 7.96
CA LYS A 6 2.26 -2.86 8.05
C LYS A 6 1.15 -3.84 8.46
N GLU A 7 0.28 -3.40 9.36
CA GLU A 7 -0.80 -4.27 9.80
C GLU A 7 -1.86 -4.47 8.75
N ALA A 8 -2.02 -3.48 7.87
CA ALA A 8 -3.04 -3.56 6.83
C ALA A 8 -2.55 -4.27 5.58
N MET A 9 -1.24 -4.38 5.39
CA MET A 9 -0.71 -4.98 4.18
C MET A 9 -0.96 -6.47 4.14
N GLY A 10 -1.31 -6.97 2.96
CA GLY A 10 -1.38 -8.39 2.72
C GLY A 10 -0.05 -8.90 2.24
N ASP A 11 0.22 -10.17 2.51
CA ASP A 11 1.47 -10.82 2.14
C ASP A 11 1.19 -11.75 0.97
N CYS A 12 1.74 -11.44 -0.18
CA CYS A 12 1.61 -12.28 -1.35
C CYS A 12 2.99 -12.80 -1.78
N SER A 13 3.88 -12.97 -0.81
CA SER A 13 5.22 -13.46 -1.07
C SER A 13 5.19 -14.92 -1.52
N THR A 14 6.22 -15.29 -2.27
CA THR A 14 6.44 -16.68 -2.63
C THR A 14 7.71 -17.15 -1.97
N ILE A 15 8.11 -18.39 -2.25
CA ILE A 15 9.34 -18.89 -1.64
C ILE A 15 10.57 -18.22 -2.25
N GLY A 16 10.42 -17.58 -3.39
CA GLY A 16 11.56 -16.96 -4.06
C GLY A 16 11.64 -15.46 -3.90
N GLU A 17 10.54 -14.81 -3.55
CA GLU A 17 10.57 -13.36 -3.41
C GLU A 17 9.48 -12.91 -2.47
N PHE A 18 9.70 -11.73 -1.89
CA PHE A 18 8.76 -11.13 -0.96
C PHE A 18 8.00 -10.02 -1.64
N ARG A 19 6.70 -10.03 -1.48
CA ARG A 19 5.84 -9.04 -2.12
C ARG A 19 4.63 -8.81 -1.23
N PHE A 20 4.23 -7.56 -1.11
CA PHE A 20 3.11 -7.20 -0.25
C PHE A 20 2.13 -6.35 -1.04
N LEU A 21 0.90 -6.29 -0.58
CA LEU A 21 -0.12 -5.50 -1.24
C LEU A 21 -0.90 -4.70 -0.22
N LEU A 22 -1.58 -3.67 -0.69
CA LEU A 22 -2.37 -2.82 0.16
C LEU A 22 -3.51 -2.26 -0.68
N HIS A 23 -4.70 -2.26 -0.12
CA HIS A 23 -5.87 -1.76 -0.82
C HIS A 23 -6.25 -0.39 -0.28
N CYS A 24 -6.63 0.52 -1.17
CA CYS A 24 -7.23 1.76 -0.74
C CYS A 24 -8.60 1.45 -0.18
N GLN A 25 -8.85 1.89 1.05
CA GLN A 25 -10.11 1.55 1.70
C GLN A 25 -11.25 2.43 1.23
N GLU A 26 -10.99 3.35 0.32
CA GLU A 26 -12.04 4.17 -0.24
C GLU A 26 -12.35 3.77 -1.67
N CYS A 27 -11.36 3.71 -2.55
CA CYS A 27 -11.62 3.40 -3.96
C CYS A 27 -11.35 1.94 -4.32
N GLY A 28 -10.74 1.20 -3.42
CA GLY A 28 -10.53 -0.23 -3.65
C GLY A 28 -9.34 -0.59 -4.52
N ARG A 29 -8.57 0.39 -4.93
CA ARG A 29 -7.39 0.08 -5.75
C ARG A 29 -6.39 -0.74 -4.97
N THR A 30 -5.73 -1.64 -5.66
CA THR A 30 -4.70 -2.48 -5.06
C THR A 30 -3.33 -1.99 -5.47
N TRP A 31 -2.47 -1.81 -4.48
CA TRP A 31 -1.08 -1.43 -4.70
C TRP A 31 -0.20 -2.61 -4.31
N HIS A 32 0.85 -2.84 -5.07
CA HIS A 32 1.81 -3.89 -4.77
C HIS A 32 3.18 -3.27 -4.52
N SER A 33 3.89 -3.81 -3.54
CA SER A 33 5.23 -3.36 -3.26
C SER A 33 6.19 -3.87 -4.34
N SER A 34 7.36 -3.24 -4.40
CA SER A 34 8.42 -3.76 -5.24
C SER A 34 8.85 -5.11 -4.71
N PRO A 35 9.03 -6.10 -5.58
CA PRO A 35 9.44 -7.42 -5.10
C PRO A 35 10.88 -7.41 -4.59
N VAL A 36 11.12 -8.17 -3.53
CA VAL A 36 12.45 -8.33 -2.96
C VAL A 36 12.78 -9.80 -3.04
N ARG A 37 13.87 -10.14 -3.71
CA ARG A 37 14.23 -11.53 -3.89
C ARG A 37 14.81 -12.10 -2.61
N PHE A 38 14.38 -13.33 -2.27
CA PHE A 38 14.95 -14.03 -1.13
C PHE A 38 16.37 -14.44 -1.47
N SER A 39 17.31 -14.19 -0.55
CA SER A 39 18.72 -14.44 -0.82
C SER A 39 19.01 -15.90 -1.10
N LYS A 40 18.21 -16.80 -0.57
CA LYS A 40 18.40 -18.23 -0.78
C LYS A 40 17.40 -18.81 -1.77
N ALA A 41 16.81 -17.96 -2.60
CA ALA A 41 15.85 -18.44 -3.58
C ALA A 41 16.52 -19.46 -4.50
N GLY A 42 15.84 -20.58 -4.70
CA GLY A 42 16.37 -21.64 -5.53
C GLY A 42 17.27 -22.60 -4.78
N THR A 43 17.60 -22.32 -3.54
CA THR A 43 18.42 -23.21 -2.73
C THR A 43 17.53 -24.26 -2.07
N ARG A 44 18.02 -25.46 -1.98
CA ARG A 44 17.28 -26.53 -1.33
C ARG A 44 18.06 -27.00 -0.10
N PRO A 45 17.58 -26.73 1.10
CA PRO A 45 18.27 -27.19 2.30
C PRO A 45 18.15 -28.72 2.41
N GLU A 46 19.24 -29.37 2.73
CA GLU A 46 19.28 -30.83 2.73
C GLU A 46 19.37 -31.43 4.10
N THR A 47 19.86 -30.68 5.07
CA THR A 47 19.95 -31.19 6.46
C THR A 47 18.98 -30.41 7.31
N GLU A 48 18.71 -30.96 8.49
CA GLU A 48 17.82 -30.29 9.41
C GLU A 48 18.42 -28.96 9.88
N GLY A 49 19.72 -28.94 10.11
CA GLY A 49 20.39 -27.68 10.45
C GLY A 49 20.25 -26.65 9.37
N MET A 50 20.42 -27.06 8.12
CA MET A 50 20.27 -26.14 6.99
C MET A 50 18.84 -25.67 6.85
N ARG A 51 17.87 -26.54 7.13
CA ARG A 51 16.48 -26.12 7.08
C ARG A 51 16.15 -25.09 8.14
N ALA A 52 16.75 -25.23 9.34
CA ALA A 52 16.53 -24.26 10.40
C ALA A 52 17.11 -22.91 10.02
N VAL A 53 18.32 -22.91 9.46
CA VAL A 53 18.94 -21.66 9.01
C VAL A 53 18.13 -21.02 7.88
N PHE A 54 17.69 -21.85 6.94
CA PHE A 54 16.90 -21.37 5.81
C PHE A 54 15.63 -20.68 6.31
N ARG A 55 14.94 -21.32 7.25
CA ARG A 55 13.69 -20.77 7.78
C ARG A 55 13.95 -19.45 8.52
N THR A 56 15.02 -19.41 9.31
CA THR A 56 15.35 -18.20 10.05
C THR A 56 15.69 -17.05 9.10
N LEU A 57 16.45 -17.35 8.05
CA LEU A 57 16.80 -16.34 7.07
C LEU A 57 15.55 -15.86 6.33
N TYR A 58 14.67 -16.79 5.99
CA TYR A 58 13.43 -16.41 5.28
C TYR A 58 12.62 -15.43 6.12
N GLU A 59 12.43 -15.75 7.40
CA GLU A 59 11.64 -14.87 8.25
C GLU A 59 12.30 -13.53 8.46
N ARG A 60 13.62 -13.52 8.60
CA ARG A 60 14.34 -12.28 8.79
C ARG A 60 14.26 -11.39 7.56
N GLU A 61 14.47 -11.99 6.40
CA GLU A 61 14.45 -11.21 5.16
C GLU A 61 13.03 -10.78 4.82
N ARG A 62 12.05 -11.61 5.17
CA ARG A 62 10.66 -11.24 4.96
C ARG A 62 10.28 -10.02 5.81
N ALA A 63 10.74 -10.01 7.05
CA ALA A 63 10.47 -8.88 7.93
C ALA A 63 11.12 -7.60 7.41
N ALA A 64 12.35 -7.70 6.90
CA ALA A 64 13.02 -6.54 6.33
C ALA A 64 12.30 -6.07 5.09
N ALA A 65 11.84 -6.99 4.25
CA ALA A 65 11.12 -6.64 3.04
C ALA A 65 9.79 -5.97 3.39
N ARG A 66 9.15 -6.41 4.47
CA ARG A 66 7.91 -5.81 4.90
C ARG A 66 8.11 -4.37 5.35
N GLU A 67 9.22 -4.11 6.06
CA GLU A 67 9.55 -2.74 6.44
C GLU A 67 9.75 -1.87 5.21
N LYS A 68 10.46 -2.39 4.22
CA LYS A 68 10.70 -1.64 3.01
C LYS A 68 9.39 -1.37 2.27
N ALA A 69 8.52 -2.36 2.21
CA ALA A 69 7.23 -2.20 1.55
C ALA A 69 6.37 -1.17 2.27
N ALA A 70 6.41 -1.17 3.60
CA ALA A 70 5.66 -0.18 4.35
C ALA A 70 6.16 1.22 4.08
N ALA A 71 7.47 1.38 3.93
CA ALA A 71 8.04 2.68 3.61
C ALA A 71 7.59 3.14 2.23
N GLU A 72 7.56 2.23 1.26
CA GLU A 72 7.06 2.57 -0.08
C GLU A 72 5.59 2.97 -0.02
N ALA A 73 4.80 2.20 0.70
CA ALA A 73 3.37 2.45 0.77
C ALA A 73 3.07 3.76 1.47
N SER A 74 3.90 4.15 2.43
CA SER A 74 3.64 5.36 3.19
C SER A 74 3.79 6.62 2.32
N GLU A 75 4.40 6.49 1.16
CA GLU A 75 4.49 7.62 0.24
C GLU A 75 3.27 7.72 -0.65
N ILE A 76 2.43 6.70 -0.67
CA ILE A 76 1.26 6.67 -1.52
C ILE A 76 -0.02 6.70 -0.71
N PHE A 77 -0.01 6.07 0.47
CA PHE A 77 -1.20 5.96 1.30
C PHE A 77 -1.13 6.88 2.49
N SER A 78 -2.29 7.37 2.92
CA SER A 78 -2.41 8.21 4.10
C SER A 78 -3.59 7.70 4.92
N GLN A 79 -3.49 7.92 6.21
CA GLN A 79 -4.58 7.54 7.09
C GLN A 79 -5.43 8.77 7.38
N CYS A 80 -6.73 8.68 7.11
CA CYS A 80 -7.63 9.77 7.37
C CYS A 80 -7.82 9.92 8.89
N PRO A 81 -7.55 11.09 9.45
CA PRO A 81 -7.71 11.26 10.89
C PRO A 81 -9.16 11.24 11.36
N VAL A 82 -10.11 11.42 10.45
CA VAL A 82 -11.50 11.45 10.82
C VAL A 82 -12.10 10.04 10.88
N CYS A 83 -11.90 9.25 9.84
CA CYS A 83 -12.48 7.92 9.78
C CYS A 83 -11.48 6.79 10.02
N GLY A 84 -10.20 7.09 10.05
CA GLY A 84 -9.18 6.09 10.33
C GLY A 84 -8.82 5.18 9.18
N ARG A 85 -9.43 5.34 8.01
CA ARG A 85 -9.15 4.47 6.88
C ARG A 85 -7.85 4.85 6.21
N LEU A 86 -7.19 3.84 5.63
CA LEU A 86 -6.02 4.07 4.79
C LEU A 86 -6.50 4.25 3.36
N VAL A 87 -6.15 5.38 2.77
CA VAL A 87 -6.59 5.69 1.41
C VAL A 87 -5.39 6.08 0.57
N CYS A 88 -5.52 5.89 -0.73
CA CYS A 88 -4.43 6.20 -1.64
C CYS A 88 -4.35 7.70 -1.86
N ASP A 89 -3.30 8.13 -2.57
CA ASP A 89 -3.06 9.56 -2.75
C ASP A 89 -4.09 10.23 -3.65
N ARG A 90 -4.94 9.46 -4.31
CA ARG A 90 -6.05 10.03 -5.08
C ARG A 90 -7.29 10.21 -4.25
N CYS A 91 -7.32 9.60 -3.08
CA CYS A 91 -8.49 9.67 -2.21
C CYS A 91 -8.21 10.48 -0.95
N PHE A 92 -7.13 11.22 -0.94
CA PHE A 92 -6.75 12.00 0.22
C PHE A 92 -6.57 13.45 -0.20
N LEU A 93 -7.16 14.35 0.57
CA LEU A 93 -7.13 15.77 0.24
C LEU A 93 -6.26 16.52 1.22
N ILE A 94 -5.47 17.42 0.68
CA ILE A 94 -4.72 18.38 1.49
C ILE A 94 -5.62 19.58 1.71
N CYS A 95 -6.02 19.79 2.95
CA CYS A 95 -6.93 20.86 3.29
C CYS A 95 -6.21 21.86 4.18
N GLU A 96 -6.88 22.98 4.41
CA GLU A 96 -6.25 24.06 5.14
C GLU A 96 -6.00 23.69 6.60
N ASP A 97 -6.99 23.10 7.23
CA ASP A 97 -6.89 22.81 8.65
C ASP A 97 -6.52 21.37 8.93
N LEU A 98 -7.03 20.46 8.18
CA LEU A 98 -6.87 19.04 8.46
C LEU A 98 -7.00 18.27 7.17
N ASP A 99 -6.01 17.45 6.86
CA ASP A 99 -6.06 16.63 5.66
C ASP A 99 -6.96 15.43 5.90
N LEU A 100 -7.84 15.17 4.95
CA LEU A 100 -8.86 14.13 5.09
C LEU A 100 -8.97 13.31 3.82
N CYS A 101 -9.64 12.16 3.94
CA CYS A 101 -9.97 11.42 2.74
C CYS A 101 -11.13 12.13 2.02
N THR A 102 -11.29 11.82 0.74
CA THR A 102 -12.30 12.50 -0.06
C THR A 102 -13.70 12.27 0.45
N ALA A 103 -13.98 11.05 0.96
CA ALA A 103 -15.32 10.76 1.47
C ALA A 103 -15.65 11.61 2.69
N CYS A 104 -14.70 11.74 3.62
CA CYS A 104 -14.93 12.56 4.79
C CYS A 104 -15.04 14.03 4.44
N ALA A 105 -14.20 14.48 3.51
CA ALA A 105 -14.24 15.86 3.08
C ALA A 105 -15.60 16.19 2.48
N GLU A 106 -16.13 15.29 1.69
CA GLU A 106 -17.43 15.49 1.09
C GLU A 106 -18.51 15.52 2.16
N ALA A 107 -18.45 14.57 3.09
CA ALA A 107 -19.45 14.50 4.15
C ALA A 107 -19.43 15.74 5.03
N LEU A 108 -18.25 16.29 5.27
CA LEU A 108 -18.12 17.47 6.13
C LEU A 108 -18.08 18.76 5.34
N GLN A 109 -18.19 18.68 4.02
CA GLN A 109 -18.21 19.85 3.15
C GLN A 109 -16.94 20.67 3.27
N VAL A 110 -15.81 19.97 3.39
CA VAL A 110 -14.50 20.60 3.46
C VAL A 110 -13.87 20.52 2.07
N ARG A 111 -13.14 21.53 1.70
CA ARG A 111 -12.50 21.57 0.41
C ARG A 111 -11.00 21.40 0.53
N GLY A 112 -10.41 20.81 -0.48
CA GLY A 112 -8.98 20.63 -0.52
C GLY A 112 -8.55 20.08 -1.86
N ASP A 113 -7.25 19.87 -2.00
CA ASP A 113 -6.69 19.34 -3.24
C ASP A 113 -6.25 17.92 -3.04
N VAL A 114 -6.52 17.08 -4.05
CA VAL A 114 -6.13 15.68 -4.01
C VAL A 114 -4.61 15.62 -4.00
N VAL A 115 -4.08 14.75 -3.17
CA VAL A 115 -2.64 14.65 -2.99
C VAL A 115 -1.96 14.35 -4.33
N ALA A 116 -2.48 13.39 -5.08
CA ALA A 116 -1.88 13.04 -6.35
C ALA A 116 -2.06 14.12 -7.38
N GLY A 117 -3.21 14.78 -7.36
CA GLY A 117 -3.48 15.81 -8.32
C GLY A 117 -3.33 15.32 -9.73
N GLU A 118 -3.21 16.25 -10.61
CA GLU A 118 -3.03 15.91 -12.00
C GLU A 118 -1.63 15.50 -12.29
N ALA A 119 -0.72 15.81 -11.44
CA ALA A 119 0.65 15.45 -11.69
C ALA A 119 0.93 14.03 -11.41
N SER A 120 0.00 13.36 -10.96
CA SER A 120 0.20 12.07 -10.43
C SER A 120 0.59 11.01 -11.37
N SER A 121 0.46 11.27 -12.52
CA SER A 121 0.65 10.28 -13.47
C SER A 121 1.48 9.09 -13.17
N PRO A 122 2.67 9.14 -12.82
CA PRO A 122 3.49 7.94 -12.85
C PRO A 122 3.20 6.91 -11.81
N ARG A 123 2.33 7.20 -10.91
CA ARG A 123 2.00 6.18 -9.94
C ARG A 123 1.31 5.03 -10.61
N GLU A 124 1.79 3.86 -10.34
CA GLU A 124 1.30 2.70 -11.01
C GLU A 124 0.27 1.97 -10.19
N PHE A 125 -0.93 1.94 -10.65
CA PHE A 125 -1.94 1.07 -10.09
C PHE A 125 -2.33 0.07 -11.15
N PRO A 126 -2.73 -1.13 -10.75
CA PRO A 126 -3.17 -2.11 -11.74
C PRO A 126 -4.29 -1.57 -12.59
N ALA A 127 -4.32 -2.04 -13.81
CA ALA A 127 -5.25 -1.50 -14.77
C ALA A 127 -6.69 -1.64 -14.36
N GLU A 128 -6.99 -2.66 -13.64
CA GLU A 128 -8.38 -2.88 -13.26
C GLU A 128 -8.90 -1.74 -12.42
N SER A 129 -8.04 -1.04 -11.77
CA SER A 129 -8.52 0.02 -10.92
C SER A 129 -8.96 1.21 -11.72
N ALA A 130 -8.67 1.27 -12.91
CA ALA A 130 -9.06 2.42 -13.67
C ALA A 130 -10.53 2.49 -13.77
N GLY A 131 -11.11 1.83 -13.79
CA GLY A 131 -12.42 2.04 -14.01
C GLY A 131 -13.23 2.73 -13.15
N ARG A 132 -13.37 2.82 -13.19
CA ARG A 132 -14.12 3.13 -12.53
C ARG A 132 -14.30 4.20 -12.09
N ILE A 133 -14.22 4.25 -12.42
CA ILE A 133 -14.41 5.06 -11.93
C ILE A 133 -14.69 5.88 -11.80
N SER A 134 -14.92 5.77 -12.02
CA SER A 134 -15.11 6.45 -11.64
C SER A 134 -15.37 7.25 -11.48
N THR A 135 -15.62 7.10 -11.81
CA THR A 135 -15.86 7.81 -11.41
C THR A 135 -16.05 8.51 -11.24
N GLU A 136 -16.32 8.36 -11.58
CA GLU A 136 -16.50 8.99 -11.12
C GLU A 136 -16.58 9.65 -10.74
N GLY A 137 -16.74 9.67 -11.06
CA GLY A 137 -16.85 10.26 -10.46
C GLY A 137 -16.84 10.89 -10.38
N ASP A 138 -17.05 10.77 -10.81
CA ASP A 138 -17.07 11.37 -10.45
C ASP A 138 -17.23 12.05 -10.20
N GLY A 139 -17.43 12.08 -10.42
CA GLY A 139 -17.64 12.69 -9.90
C GLY A 139 -17.84 13.33 -9.71
N MET A 140 -18.14 13.22 -10.00
CA MET A 140 -18.31 13.76 -9.52
C MET A 140 -18.31 14.34 -9.28
N THR A 141 -18.28 14.25 -9.59
CA THR A 141 -18.39 14.76 -8.99
C THR A 141 -18.40 15.22 -8.77
#